data_6c26f5091aa25eb8aafbda14c9f41a58
#
_entry.id   6c26f5091aa25eb8aafbda14c9f41a58
#
_cell.length_a   1.000
_cell.length_b   1.000
_cell.length_c   1.000
_cell.angle_alpha   90.00
_cell.angle_beta   90.00
_cell.angle_gamma   90.00
#
_symmetry.space_group_name_H-M   'P 1'
#
loop_
_entity.id
_entity.type
_entity.pdbx_description
1 polymer ?
#
loop_
_entity_poly.entity_id
_entity_poly.type
_entity_poly.pdbx_seq_one_letter_code
_entity_poly.pdbx_strand_id
1 'polypeptide(L)'
;MVITRLNGRDASADDLRPLAIGNYGHFTAMQVRGRAVQGLRHHIDRLQAATRELFSAELGEDRIRDVLRDAVRAGPEDSSLRLTVFARGFDYRDALRPVEVDLLVTLSPPTSPDKPPLRVKSYVFTRPLPHIKHVGTFPLFHHRRLALREGWDDALFVGQDGQIIEGSIWNLGLWDGQQVVWPEGPALRGTHERLIAEGLAALGIPQSSRVVRLDELTAFQAAFASNASGFQAVTAIDQASWPVDATLSGLLERALATQPWDALG
;
A
#
# COMPACT_ATOMS: atom_id res chain seq x y z
N MET A 1 3.80 21.84 0.50
CA MET A 1 4.62 21.90 -0.74
C MET A 1 4.71 20.47 -1.27
N VAL A 2 4.66 20.28 -2.58
CA VAL A 2 4.95 18.97 -3.22
C VAL A 2 6.30 19.09 -3.90
N ILE A 3 7.20 18.15 -3.62
CA ILE A 3 8.53 18.07 -4.24
C ILE A 3 8.53 16.84 -5.14
N THR A 4 8.99 16.97 -6.37
CA THR A 4 9.06 15.87 -7.33
C THR A 4 10.47 15.81 -7.93
N ARG A 5 11.16 14.71 -7.70
CA ARG A 5 12.54 14.49 -8.14
C ARG A 5 12.64 13.23 -9.01
N LEU A 6 13.38 13.33 -10.09
CA LEU A 6 13.67 12.21 -10.99
C LEU A 6 15.17 11.90 -10.96
N ASN A 7 15.54 10.70 -10.58
CA ASN A 7 16.94 10.26 -10.50
C ASN A 7 17.86 11.28 -9.77
N GLY A 8 17.37 11.88 -8.68
CA GLY A 8 18.13 12.83 -7.86
C GLY A 8 18.07 14.30 -8.30
N ARG A 9 17.43 14.66 -9.41
CA ARG A 9 17.22 16.06 -9.84
C ARG A 9 15.75 16.44 -9.84
N ASP A 10 15.43 17.71 -9.92
CA ASP A 10 14.04 18.16 -10.09
C ASP A 10 13.45 17.64 -11.40
N ALA A 11 12.22 17.11 -11.31
CA ALA A 11 11.53 16.58 -12.46
C ALA A 11 10.89 17.68 -13.30
N SER A 12 11.00 17.59 -14.63
CA SER A 12 10.31 18.46 -15.59
C SER A 12 8.99 17.83 -16.05
N ALA A 13 8.14 18.61 -16.69
CA ALA A 13 6.91 18.11 -17.32
C ALA A 13 7.20 17.05 -18.40
N ASP A 14 8.28 17.22 -19.16
CA ASP A 14 8.69 16.28 -20.20
C ASP A 14 9.13 14.92 -19.61
N ASP A 15 9.75 14.94 -18.44
CA ASP A 15 10.11 13.71 -17.73
C ASP A 15 8.87 12.88 -17.31
N LEU A 16 7.78 13.54 -17.00
CA LEU A 16 6.54 12.89 -16.53
C LEU A 16 5.62 12.44 -17.68
N ARG A 17 5.81 12.98 -18.89
CA ARG A 17 4.97 12.68 -20.06
C ARG A 17 4.88 11.17 -20.36
N PRO A 18 5.97 10.39 -20.41
CA PRO A 18 5.89 8.97 -20.71
C PRO A 18 5.07 8.18 -19.68
N LEU A 19 5.19 8.53 -18.41
CA LEU A 19 4.40 7.92 -17.35
C LEU A 19 2.91 8.26 -17.46
N ALA A 20 2.59 9.51 -17.79
CA ALA A 20 1.22 9.98 -17.92
C ALA A 20 0.51 9.38 -19.16
N ILE A 21 1.22 9.20 -20.27
CA ILE A 21 0.66 8.66 -21.51
C ILE A 21 0.68 7.12 -21.50
N GLY A 22 1.80 6.52 -21.14
CA GLY A 22 1.99 5.07 -21.17
C GLY A 22 1.36 4.35 -19.99
N ASN A 23 1.27 5.02 -18.84
CA ASN A 23 0.76 4.46 -17.58
C ASN A 23 1.35 3.07 -17.27
N TYR A 24 2.65 2.86 -17.61
CA TYR A 24 3.37 1.62 -17.39
C TYR A 24 4.49 1.82 -16.37
N GLY A 25 4.41 1.08 -15.27
CA GLY A 25 5.32 1.20 -14.14
C GLY A 25 4.70 0.72 -12.84
N HIS A 26 5.47 0.81 -11.77
CA HIS A 26 5.05 0.41 -10.43
C HIS A 26 5.56 1.39 -9.39
N PHE A 27 5.06 1.28 -8.16
CA PHE A 27 5.46 2.22 -7.12
C PHE A 27 5.42 1.62 -5.72
N THR A 28 6.03 2.34 -4.80
CA THR A 28 5.84 2.15 -3.38
C THR A 28 5.47 3.49 -2.73
N ALA A 29 4.74 3.43 -1.61
CA ALA A 29 4.42 4.61 -0.80
C ALA A 29 4.78 4.32 0.65
N MET A 30 5.28 5.33 1.37
CA MET A 30 5.67 5.23 2.76
C MET A 30 5.47 6.56 3.47
N GLN A 31 5.36 6.54 4.80
CA GLN A 31 5.41 7.74 5.61
C GLN A 31 6.83 7.95 6.11
N VAL A 32 7.35 9.14 5.93
CA VAL A 32 8.60 9.61 6.53
C VAL A 32 8.26 10.33 7.81
N ARG A 33 8.95 10.00 8.90
CA ARG A 33 8.87 10.68 10.20
C ARG A 33 10.28 10.88 10.73
N GLY A 34 10.64 12.12 11.05
CA GLY A 34 12.01 12.44 11.48
C GLY A 34 13.08 11.95 10.49
N ARG A 35 12.81 12.02 9.18
CA ARG A 35 13.68 11.49 8.11
C ARG A 35 13.94 9.99 8.17
N ALA A 36 13.04 9.21 8.80
CA ALA A 36 13.09 7.77 8.86
C ALA A 36 11.77 7.15 8.34
N VAL A 37 11.82 5.88 7.96
CA VAL A 37 10.66 5.10 7.50
C VAL A 37 10.64 3.75 8.22
N GLN A 38 9.46 3.14 8.35
CA GLN A 38 9.36 1.76 8.83
C GLN A 38 9.32 0.78 7.65
N GLY A 39 10.01 -0.36 7.81
CA GLY A 39 9.97 -1.46 6.86
C GLY A 39 10.58 -1.14 5.50
N LEU A 40 11.66 -0.37 5.45
CA LEU A 40 12.37 -0.01 4.21
C LEU A 40 12.70 -1.25 3.37
N ARG A 41 13.05 -2.37 4.01
CA ARG A 41 13.36 -3.64 3.34
C ARG A 41 12.19 -4.12 2.48
N HIS A 42 10.96 -4.14 3.01
CA HIS A 42 9.77 -4.55 2.26
C HIS A 42 9.49 -3.65 1.05
N HIS A 43 9.79 -2.36 1.17
CA HIS A 43 9.66 -1.42 0.04
C HIS A 43 10.69 -1.69 -1.05
N ILE A 44 11.94 -1.96 -0.69
CA ILE A 44 13.03 -2.28 -1.62
C ILE A 44 12.75 -3.60 -2.34
N ASP A 45 12.42 -4.66 -1.60
CA ASP A 45 12.13 -5.99 -2.18
C ASP A 45 11.00 -5.92 -3.21
N ARG A 46 9.92 -5.19 -2.88
CA ARG A 46 8.79 -4.99 -3.78
C ARG A 46 9.20 -4.24 -5.05
N LEU A 47 10.01 -3.19 -4.92
CA LEU A 47 10.48 -2.43 -6.07
C LEU A 47 11.36 -3.28 -6.98
N GLN A 48 12.30 -4.03 -6.41
CA GLN A 48 13.20 -4.91 -7.17
C GLN A 48 12.44 -6.03 -7.89
N ALA A 49 11.52 -6.72 -7.19
CA ALA A 49 10.72 -7.79 -7.79
C ALA A 49 9.85 -7.28 -8.95
N ALA A 50 9.14 -6.16 -8.76
CA ALA A 50 8.30 -5.59 -9.80
C ALA A 50 9.11 -5.01 -10.98
N THR A 51 10.32 -4.48 -10.75
CA THR A 51 11.20 -4.01 -11.83
C THR A 51 11.66 -5.17 -12.70
N ARG A 52 12.08 -6.29 -12.10
CA ARG A 52 12.44 -7.49 -12.85
C ARG A 52 11.29 -8.00 -13.71
N GLU A 53 10.09 -8.07 -13.15
CA GLU A 53 8.92 -8.61 -13.86
C GLU A 53 8.45 -7.69 -14.98
N LEU A 54 8.35 -6.37 -14.74
CA LEU A 54 7.78 -5.43 -15.70
C LEU A 54 8.78 -4.96 -16.77
N PHE A 55 10.07 -4.90 -16.44
CA PHE A 55 11.09 -4.29 -17.32
C PHE A 55 12.22 -5.24 -17.69
N SER A 56 12.25 -6.47 -17.15
CA SER A 56 13.38 -7.40 -17.28
C SER A 56 14.73 -6.74 -16.91
N ALA A 57 14.70 -5.83 -15.94
CA ALA A 57 15.83 -5.02 -15.52
C ALA A 57 16.12 -5.20 -14.03
N GLU A 58 17.40 -5.05 -13.67
CA GLU A 58 17.79 -5.05 -12.27
C GLU A 58 17.77 -3.63 -11.70
N LEU A 59 17.26 -3.50 -10.47
CA LEU A 59 17.26 -2.27 -9.72
C LEU A 59 18.08 -2.43 -8.42
N GLY A 60 19.28 -1.87 -8.40
CA GLY A 60 20.17 -1.95 -7.26
C GLY A 60 19.61 -1.26 -6.02
N GLU A 61 19.80 -1.88 -4.84
CA GLU A 61 19.38 -1.32 -3.56
C GLU A 61 20.03 0.04 -3.28
N ASP A 62 21.33 0.18 -3.55
CA ASP A 62 22.04 1.46 -3.32
C ASP A 62 21.42 2.60 -4.11
N ARG A 63 21.05 2.36 -5.37
CA ARG A 63 20.36 3.36 -6.19
C ARG A 63 19.01 3.77 -5.61
N ILE A 64 18.25 2.82 -5.06
CA ILE A 64 16.98 3.12 -4.38
C ILE A 64 17.26 3.99 -3.14
N ARG A 65 18.21 3.58 -2.30
CA ARG A 65 18.57 4.31 -1.08
C ARG A 65 19.07 5.71 -1.36
N ASP A 66 19.88 5.89 -2.39
CA ASP A 66 20.44 7.19 -2.77
C ASP A 66 19.36 8.18 -3.19
N VAL A 67 18.39 7.77 -4.05
CA VAL A 67 17.32 8.67 -4.47
C VAL A 67 16.34 8.98 -3.32
N LEU A 68 16.11 8.03 -2.41
CA LEU A 68 15.30 8.25 -1.21
C LEU A 68 15.98 9.25 -0.27
N ARG A 69 17.28 9.05 0.01
CA ARG A 69 18.10 9.92 0.85
C ARG A 69 18.15 11.34 0.29
N ASP A 70 18.40 11.47 -0.99
CA ASP A 70 18.47 12.75 -1.68
C ASP A 70 17.12 13.52 -1.59
N ALA A 71 16.01 12.82 -1.84
CA ALA A 71 14.69 13.42 -1.76
C ALA A 71 14.34 13.86 -0.32
N VAL A 72 14.61 13.02 0.68
CA VAL A 72 14.32 13.33 2.09
C VAL A 72 15.18 14.48 2.61
N ARG A 73 16.44 14.60 2.15
CA ARG A 73 17.30 15.75 2.49
C ARG A 73 16.79 17.07 1.89
N ALA A 74 16.21 17.00 0.69
CA ALA A 74 15.64 18.17 0.02
C ALA A 74 14.25 18.56 0.54
N GLY A 75 13.58 17.68 1.29
CA GLY A 75 12.22 17.84 1.76
C GLY A 75 12.09 18.10 3.27
N PRO A 76 10.85 18.20 3.76
CA PRO A 76 10.56 18.31 5.19
C PRO A 76 10.90 16.99 5.92
N GLU A 77 11.11 17.09 7.23
CA GLU A 77 11.41 15.92 8.09
C GLU A 77 10.30 14.89 8.09
N ASP A 78 9.05 15.36 8.02
CA ASP A 78 7.85 14.54 7.94
C ASP A 78 7.18 14.72 6.59
N SER A 79 6.89 13.63 5.91
CA SER A 79 6.22 13.64 4.61
C SER A 79 5.55 12.30 4.28
N SER A 80 4.65 12.32 3.32
CA SER A 80 4.24 11.14 2.57
C SER A 80 5.14 11.03 1.34
N LEU A 81 5.86 9.92 1.21
CA LEU A 81 6.77 9.66 0.11
C LEU A 81 6.18 8.61 -0.84
N ARG A 82 6.22 8.88 -2.14
CA ARG A 82 5.98 7.90 -3.19
C ARG A 82 7.20 7.78 -4.09
N LEU A 83 7.74 6.56 -4.23
CA LEU A 83 8.75 6.23 -5.21
C LEU A 83 8.11 5.42 -6.33
N THR A 84 8.10 5.98 -7.54
CA THR A 84 7.59 5.34 -8.76
C THR A 84 8.75 4.94 -9.65
N VAL A 85 8.71 3.70 -10.14
CA VAL A 85 9.64 3.16 -11.12
C VAL A 85 8.92 3.05 -12.46
N PHE A 86 9.49 3.64 -13.48
CA PHE A 86 9.01 3.61 -14.86
C PHE A 86 10.19 3.75 -15.81
N ALA A 87 9.99 3.74 -17.10
CA ALA A 87 11.07 3.96 -18.05
C ALA A 87 10.65 5.00 -19.08
N ARG A 88 11.39 6.11 -19.20
CA ARG A 88 11.13 7.14 -20.20
C ARG A 88 11.33 6.63 -21.63
N GLY A 89 12.18 5.62 -21.79
CA GLY A 89 12.44 4.96 -23.08
C GLY A 89 11.48 3.82 -23.43
N PHE A 90 10.45 3.52 -22.57
CA PHE A 90 9.51 2.45 -22.86
C PHE A 90 8.62 2.79 -24.04
N ASP A 91 8.59 1.89 -25.05
CA ASP A 91 7.72 1.99 -26.21
C ASP A 91 6.83 0.73 -26.29
N TYR A 92 5.52 0.89 -26.15
CA TYR A 92 4.57 -0.23 -26.24
C TYR A 92 4.56 -0.94 -27.60
N ARG A 93 5.10 -0.31 -28.65
CA ARG A 93 5.24 -0.92 -29.99
C ARG A 93 6.44 -1.85 -30.07
N ASP A 94 7.40 -1.68 -29.16
CA ASP A 94 8.60 -2.51 -29.01
C ASP A 94 8.81 -2.81 -27.51
N ALA A 95 7.82 -3.47 -26.92
CA ALA A 95 7.74 -3.67 -25.48
C ALA A 95 8.84 -4.57 -24.90
N LEU A 96 9.55 -5.32 -25.73
CA LEU A 96 10.66 -6.19 -25.32
C LEU A 96 12.03 -5.50 -25.43
N ARG A 97 12.09 -4.30 -25.99
CA ARG A 97 13.34 -3.54 -26.06
C ARG A 97 13.87 -3.26 -24.65
N PRO A 98 15.15 -3.57 -24.39
CA PRO A 98 15.75 -3.24 -23.10
C PRO A 98 15.66 -1.75 -22.80
N VAL A 99 15.29 -1.41 -21.58
CA VAL A 99 15.17 -0.02 -21.11
C VAL A 99 15.88 0.17 -19.78
N GLU A 100 16.42 1.35 -19.57
CA GLU A 100 16.81 1.80 -18.26
C GLU A 100 15.60 2.34 -17.51
N VAL A 101 15.44 1.92 -16.25
CA VAL A 101 14.34 2.42 -15.40
C VAL A 101 14.70 3.75 -14.76
N ASP A 102 13.71 4.59 -14.61
CA ASP A 102 13.77 5.89 -13.93
C ASP A 102 13.11 5.81 -12.56
N LEU A 103 13.66 6.54 -11.59
CA LEU A 103 13.17 6.62 -10.21
C LEU A 103 12.61 8.00 -9.93
N LEU A 104 11.28 8.08 -9.82
CA LEU A 104 10.55 9.33 -9.54
C LEU A 104 10.10 9.32 -8.07
N VAL A 105 10.69 10.21 -7.27
CA VAL A 105 10.27 10.42 -5.88
C VAL A 105 9.38 11.65 -5.79
N THR A 106 8.22 11.49 -5.17
CA THR A 106 7.32 12.59 -4.85
C THR A 106 7.13 12.66 -3.33
N LEU A 107 7.37 13.83 -2.75
CA LEU A 107 7.05 14.15 -1.37
C LEU A 107 5.82 15.04 -1.33
N SER A 108 4.91 14.75 -0.43
CA SER A 108 3.70 15.51 -0.13
C SER A 108 3.53 15.66 1.38
N PRO A 109 2.63 16.52 1.88
CA PRO A 109 2.37 16.61 3.31
C PRO A 109 2.11 15.24 3.94
N PRO A 110 2.56 15.01 5.18
CA PRO A 110 2.37 13.75 5.86
C PRO A 110 0.87 13.47 6.08
N THR A 111 0.49 12.19 6.00
CA THR A 111 -0.87 11.78 6.37
C THR A 111 -0.99 11.75 7.89
N SER A 112 -2.14 12.24 8.41
CA SER A 112 -2.44 12.10 9.84
C SER A 112 -2.55 10.62 10.23
N PRO A 113 -2.01 10.20 11.37
CA PRO A 113 -2.27 8.89 11.94
C PRO A 113 -3.74 8.73 12.39
N ASP A 114 -4.34 9.81 12.89
CA ASP A 114 -5.75 9.83 13.26
C ASP A 114 -6.63 9.79 12.02
N LYS A 115 -7.32 8.68 11.85
CA LYS A 115 -8.25 8.47 10.75
C LYS A 115 -9.60 8.03 11.27
N PRO A 116 -10.71 8.57 10.71
CA PRO A 116 -12.04 8.11 11.08
C PRO A 116 -12.20 6.64 10.70
N PRO A 117 -13.06 5.89 11.43
CA PRO A 117 -13.41 4.53 11.03
C PRO A 117 -14.00 4.49 9.63
N LEU A 118 -13.82 3.37 8.93
CA LEU A 118 -14.36 3.14 7.58
C LEU A 118 -15.64 2.30 7.64
N ARG A 119 -16.60 2.68 6.81
CA ARG A 119 -17.74 1.86 6.38
C ARG A 119 -17.51 1.56 4.91
N VAL A 120 -17.41 0.27 4.54
CA VAL A 120 -17.00 -0.11 3.19
C VAL A 120 -18.05 -0.96 2.49
N LYS A 121 -18.15 -0.80 1.17
CA LYS A 121 -19.02 -1.57 0.30
C LYS A 121 -18.21 -2.57 -0.50
N SER A 122 -18.71 -3.80 -0.59
CA SER A 122 -18.08 -4.84 -1.41
C SER A 122 -18.41 -4.66 -2.89
N TYR A 123 -17.42 -4.97 -3.75
CA TYR A 123 -17.56 -5.04 -5.21
C TYR A 123 -16.82 -6.25 -5.74
N VAL A 124 -17.43 -6.95 -6.68
CA VAL A 124 -16.77 -8.06 -7.38
C VAL A 124 -15.72 -7.47 -8.32
N PHE A 125 -14.47 -7.60 -7.92
CA PHE A 125 -13.33 -7.12 -8.70
C PHE A 125 -12.03 -7.79 -8.23
N THR A 126 -11.17 -8.16 -9.19
CA THR A 126 -9.80 -8.61 -8.93
C THR A 126 -8.85 -7.78 -9.75
N ARG A 127 -7.85 -7.21 -9.11
CA ARG A 127 -6.84 -6.39 -9.78
C ARG A 127 -5.95 -7.26 -10.67
N PRO A 128 -5.68 -6.88 -11.93
CA PRO A 128 -4.66 -7.52 -12.75
C PRO A 128 -3.29 -7.44 -12.05
N LEU A 129 -2.49 -8.51 -12.15
CA LEU A 129 -1.17 -8.61 -11.49
C LEU A 129 -1.23 -8.15 -10.01
N PRO A 130 -2.03 -8.81 -9.17
CA PRO A 130 -2.35 -8.30 -7.84
C PRO A 130 -1.12 -8.14 -6.94
N HIS A 131 -0.07 -8.93 -7.16
CA HIS A 131 1.20 -8.85 -6.43
C HIS A 131 2.05 -7.61 -6.78
N ILE A 132 1.75 -6.94 -7.90
CA ILE A 132 2.45 -5.71 -8.32
C ILE A 132 1.64 -4.47 -7.94
N LYS A 133 2.29 -3.53 -7.26
CA LYS A 133 1.72 -2.19 -7.02
C LYS A 133 1.93 -1.30 -8.25
N HIS A 134 1.24 -1.66 -9.35
CA HIS A 134 1.39 -0.95 -10.62
C HIS A 134 0.66 0.40 -10.62
N VAL A 135 1.07 1.30 -11.53
CA VAL A 135 0.53 2.66 -11.65
C VAL A 135 -0.89 2.71 -12.24
N GLY A 136 -1.38 1.62 -12.83
CA GLY A 136 -2.73 1.49 -13.38
C GLY A 136 -3.80 1.41 -12.28
N THR A 137 -3.98 2.50 -11.53
CA THR A 137 -4.87 2.59 -10.37
C THR A 137 -6.30 3.00 -10.71
N PHE A 138 -6.63 3.22 -11.99
CA PHE A 138 -7.97 3.65 -12.41
C PHE A 138 -9.11 2.77 -11.83
N PRO A 139 -9.08 1.43 -11.92
CA PRO A 139 -10.18 0.62 -11.41
C PRO A 139 -10.37 0.75 -9.90
N LEU A 140 -9.28 0.88 -9.15
CA LEU A 140 -9.29 1.02 -7.69
C LEU A 140 -10.01 2.32 -7.28
N PHE A 141 -9.63 3.43 -7.90
CA PHE A 141 -10.25 4.73 -7.63
C PHE A 141 -11.67 4.83 -8.19
N HIS A 142 -11.97 4.14 -9.29
CA HIS A 142 -13.32 4.09 -9.83
C HIS A 142 -14.29 3.42 -8.85
N HIS A 143 -13.97 2.25 -8.33
CA HIS A 143 -14.80 1.55 -7.35
C HIS A 143 -14.92 2.33 -6.03
N ARG A 144 -13.82 2.92 -5.55
CA ARG A 144 -13.88 3.82 -4.40
C ARG A 144 -14.85 4.98 -4.65
N ARG A 145 -14.82 5.60 -5.83
CA ARG A 145 -15.76 6.66 -6.21
C ARG A 145 -17.21 6.17 -6.24
N LEU A 146 -17.46 4.93 -6.69
CA LEU A 146 -18.79 4.34 -6.65
C LEU A 146 -19.27 4.20 -5.20
N ALA A 147 -18.45 3.63 -4.32
CA ALA A 147 -18.76 3.48 -2.90
C ALA A 147 -19.10 4.83 -2.25
N LEU A 148 -18.29 5.87 -2.47
CA LEU A 148 -18.53 7.22 -1.97
C LEU A 148 -19.87 7.81 -2.46
N ARG A 149 -20.25 7.58 -3.72
CA ARG A 149 -21.54 8.04 -4.27
C ARG A 149 -22.74 7.35 -3.64
N GLU A 150 -22.55 6.14 -3.10
CA GLU A 150 -23.54 5.34 -2.40
C GLU A 150 -23.54 5.59 -0.88
N GLY A 151 -22.74 6.56 -0.39
CA GLY A 151 -22.68 6.94 1.02
C GLY A 151 -21.77 6.07 1.89
N TRP A 152 -20.88 5.29 1.26
CA TRP A 152 -19.83 4.53 1.92
C TRP A 152 -18.50 5.29 1.88
N ASP A 153 -17.52 4.86 2.70
CA ASP A 153 -16.24 5.57 2.81
C ASP A 153 -15.18 5.02 1.88
N ASP A 154 -15.26 3.72 1.52
CA ASP A 154 -14.34 3.07 0.59
C ASP A 154 -14.93 1.78 -0.01
N ALA A 155 -14.19 1.17 -0.95
CA ALA A 155 -14.53 -0.10 -1.60
C ALA A 155 -13.69 -1.25 -1.05
N LEU A 156 -14.32 -2.41 -0.84
CA LEU A 156 -13.71 -3.72 -0.59
C LEU A 156 -13.89 -4.59 -1.83
N PHE A 157 -12.83 -5.24 -2.28
CA PHE A 157 -12.89 -6.15 -3.43
C PHE A 157 -13.09 -7.59 -2.98
N VAL A 158 -13.95 -8.29 -3.70
CA VAL A 158 -14.29 -9.68 -3.45
C VAL A 158 -14.29 -10.48 -4.76
N GLY A 159 -14.08 -11.78 -4.66
CA GLY A 159 -14.27 -12.73 -5.76
C GLY A 159 -15.75 -12.91 -6.10
N GLN A 160 -16.03 -13.58 -7.22
CA GLN A 160 -17.41 -13.90 -7.62
C GLN A 160 -18.14 -14.80 -6.61
N ASP A 161 -17.38 -15.57 -5.84
CA ASP A 161 -17.86 -16.46 -4.79
C ASP A 161 -17.95 -15.80 -3.41
N GLY A 162 -17.76 -14.48 -3.32
CA GLY A 162 -17.76 -13.71 -2.07
C GLY A 162 -16.47 -13.79 -1.27
N GLN A 163 -15.42 -14.42 -1.79
CA GLN A 163 -14.09 -14.42 -1.15
C GLN A 163 -13.56 -12.99 -1.02
N ILE A 164 -13.19 -12.58 0.18
CA ILE A 164 -12.59 -11.27 0.46
C ILE A 164 -11.17 -11.23 -0.10
N ILE A 165 -10.82 -10.14 -0.78
CA ILE A 165 -9.52 -9.95 -1.43
C ILE A 165 -8.74 -8.82 -0.77
N GLU A 166 -9.05 -7.57 -1.06
CA GLU A 166 -8.38 -6.37 -0.53
C GLU A 166 -9.29 -5.14 -0.68
N GLY A 167 -8.97 -4.05 0.00
CA GLY A 167 -9.62 -2.76 -0.24
C GLY A 167 -9.04 -2.02 -1.44
N SER A 168 -9.59 -0.85 -1.77
CA SER A 168 -9.16 -0.07 -2.93
C SER A 168 -7.66 0.28 -2.90
N ILE A 169 -7.14 0.64 -1.74
CA ILE A 169 -5.73 0.99 -1.50
C ILE A 169 -5.21 0.51 -0.14
N TRP A 170 -5.84 -0.51 0.43
CA TRP A 170 -5.57 -1.03 1.78
C TRP A 170 -5.84 -2.54 1.86
N ASN A 171 -5.29 -3.18 2.90
CA ASN A 171 -5.52 -4.59 3.20
C ASN A 171 -6.46 -4.72 4.40
N LEU A 172 -7.29 -5.76 4.43
CA LEU A 172 -8.19 -6.07 5.53
C LEU A 172 -7.52 -7.03 6.51
N GLY A 173 -7.62 -6.72 7.80
CA GLY A 173 -7.41 -7.66 8.89
C GLY A 173 -8.68 -7.80 9.71
N LEU A 174 -8.95 -9.00 10.18
CA LEU A 174 -10.13 -9.36 10.97
C LEU A 174 -9.71 -9.86 12.34
N TRP A 175 -10.51 -9.58 13.36
CA TRP A 175 -10.27 -9.99 14.74
C TRP A 175 -11.42 -10.87 15.24
N ASP A 176 -11.12 -12.10 15.67
CA ASP A 176 -12.14 -13.02 16.21
C ASP A 176 -12.25 -12.99 17.74
N GLY A 177 -11.50 -12.10 18.41
CA GLY A 177 -11.42 -11.99 19.88
C GLY A 177 -10.18 -12.66 20.47
N GLN A 178 -9.45 -13.46 19.70
CA GLN A 178 -8.26 -14.20 20.14
C GLN A 178 -7.07 -14.04 19.20
N GLN A 179 -7.30 -13.96 17.89
CA GLN A 179 -6.27 -13.86 16.86
C GLN A 179 -6.65 -12.88 15.76
N VAL A 180 -5.64 -12.39 15.06
CA VAL A 180 -5.83 -11.67 13.80
C VAL A 180 -5.91 -12.67 12.65
N VAL A 181 -6.95 -12.56 11.83
CA VAL A 181 -7.15 -13.36 10.64
C VAL A 181 -6.93 -12.48 9.40
N TRP A 182 -5.99 -12.88 8.58
CA TRP A 182 -5.66 -12.23 7.31
C TRP A 182 -6.39 -12.95 6.17
N PRO A 183 -7.31 -12.28 5.45
CA PRO A 183 -7.96 -12.89 4.28
C PRO A 183 -6.94 -13.24 3.21
N GLU A 184 -6.94 -14.50 2.76
CA GLU A 184 -6.18 -14.96 1.61
C GLU A 184 -6.94 -14.72 0.33
N GLY A 185 -6.25 -14.18 -0.69
CA GLY A 185 -6.81 -13.93 -1.99
C GLY A 185 -5.76 -13.34 -2.94
N PRO A 186 -6.12 -13.12 -4.21
CA PRO A 186 -5.25 -12.47 -5.20
C PRO A 186 -5.13 -10.97 -4.91
N ALA A 187 -4.43 -10.62 -3.83
CA ALA A 187 -4.27 -9.27 -3.29
C ALA A 187 -2.82 -8.80 -3.32
N LEU A 188 -2.62 -7.48 -3.29
CA LEU A 188 -1.32 -6.93 -2.97
C LEU A 188 -1.05 -7.08 -1.48
N ARG A 189 -0.01 -7.80 -1.11
CA ARG A 189 0.44 -7.86 0.29
C ARG A 189 1.16 -6.57 0.65
N GLY A 190 0.46 -5.74 1.44
CA GLY A 190 0.92 -4.41 1.83
C GLY A 190 2.15 -4.46 2.72
N THR A 191 3.03 -3.46 2.62
CA THR A 191 4.18 -3.35 3.52
C THR A 191 3.73 -3.16 4.97
N HIS A 192 2.68 -2.39 5.19
CA HIS A 192 2.16 -2.14 6.54
C HIS A 192 1.44 -3.37 7.13
N GLU A 193 0.73 -4.15 6.32
CA GLU A 193 0.21 -5.47 6.70
C GLU A 193 1.33 -6.38 7.22
N ARG A 194 2.46 -6.43 6.50
CA ARG A 194 3.64 -7.23 6.92
C ARG A 194 4.23 -6.74 8.23
N LEU A 195 4.38 -5.42 8.40
CA LEU A 195 4.89 -4.85 9.65
C LEU A 195 3.98 -5.18 10.84
N ILE A 196 2.66 -5.09 10.66
CA ILE A 196 1.71 -5.50 11.70
C ILE A 196 1.85 -6.99 12.01
N ALA A 197 1.90 -7.84 11.00
CA ALA A 197 2.04 -9.28 11.18
C ALA A 197 3.35 -9.66 11.90
N GLU A 198 4.47 -9.06 11.52
CA GLU A 198 5.76 -9.23 12.19
C GLU A 198 5.73 -8.74 13.63
N GLY A 199 5.09 -7.58 13.88
CA GLY A 199 4.91 -7.04 15.22
C GLY A 199 4.03 -7.91 16.11
N LEU A 200 2.92 -8.43 15.58
CA LEU A 200 2.06 -9.38 16.30
C LEU A 200 2.83 -10.66 16.65
N ALA A 201 3.62 -11.19 15.72
CA ALA A 201 4.47 -12.36 15.97
C ALA A 201 5.50 -12.08 17.07
N ALA A 202 6.16 -10.91 17.06
CA ALA A 202 7.11 -10.50 18.09
C ALA A 202 6.46 -10.36 19.48
N LEU A 203 5.18 -10.02 19.54
CA LEU A 203 4.40 -9.95 20.78
C LEU A 203 3.77 -11.30 21.18
N GLY A 204 3.97 -12.37 20.41
CA GLY A 204 3.37 -13.68 20.67
C GLY A 204 1.84 -13.71 20.48
N ILE A 205 1.29 -12.78 19.71
CA ILE A 205 -0.15 -12.72 19.44
C ILE A 205 -0.51 -13.67 18.30
N PRO A 206 -1.48 -14.58 18.50
CA PRO A 206 -1.90 -15.50 17.47
C PRO A 206 -2.41 -14.80 16.21
N GLN A 207 -2.08 -15.37 15.07
CA GLN A 207 -2.59 -14.92 13.77
C GLN A 207 -2.65 -16.09 12.79
N SER A 208 -3.56 -16.01 11.84
CA SER A 208 -3.70 -16.99 10.78
C SER A 208 -4.02 -16.32 9.45
N SER A 209 -3.67 -16.98 8.36
CA SER A 209 -4.12 -16.60 7.02
C SER A 209 -5.03 -17.69 6.49
N ARG A 210 -6.18 -17.32 5.96
CA ARG A 210 -7.12 -18.24 5.32
C ARG A 210 -8.06 -17.52 4.36
N VAL A 211 -8.70 -18.28 3.49
CA VAL A 211 -9.83 -17.77 2.73
C VAL A 211 -10.95 -17.36 3.70
N VAL A 212 -11.46 -16.15 3.55
CA VAL A 212 -12.62 -15.62 4.28
C VAL A 212 -13.64 -15.13 3.27
N ARG A 213 -14.91 -15.42 3.51
CA ARG A 213 -16.03 -15.00 2.66
C ARG A 213 -16.89 -13.95 3.36
N LEU A 214 -17.66 -13.18 2.60
CA LEU A 214 -18.56 -12.16 3.13
C LEU A 214 -19.57 -12.70 4.15
N ASP A 215 -20.07 -13.89 3.95
CA ASP A 215 -21.06 -14.55 4.83
C ASP A 215 -20.47 -15.00 6.18
N GLU A 216 -19.13 -15.07 6.28
CA GLU A 216 -18.44 -15.40 7.53
C GLU A 216 -18.20 -14.18 8.44
N LEU A 217 -18.43 -12.96 7.96
CA LEU A 217 -18.04 -11.72 8.64
C LEU A 217 -18.66 -11.59 10.05
N THR A 218 -19.83 -12.16 10.28
CA THR A 218 -20.53 -12.14 11.59
C THR A 218 -19.80 -12.97 12.67
N ALA A 219 -18.85 -13.82 12.30
CA ALA A 219 -18.03 -14.58 13.25
C ALA A 219 -16.87 -13.75 13.85
N PHE A 220 -16.62 -12.55 13.33
CA PHE A 220 -15.56 -11.68 13.82
C PHE A 220 -16.10 -10.59 14.74
N GLN A 221 -15.26 -10.14 15.66
CA GLN A 221 -15.61 -9.11 16.66
C GLN A 221 -15.20 -7.71 16.22
N ALA A 222 -14.20 -7.60 15.34
CA ALA A 222 -13.73 -6.33 14.79
C ALA A 222 -12.98 -6.52 13.47
N ALA A 223 -12.80 -5.42 12.74
CA ALA A 223 -12.06 -5.37 11.51
C ALA A 223 -11.22 -4.09 11.41
N PHE A 224 -10.13 -4.14 10.68
CA PHE A 224 -9.29 -2.98 10.41
C PHE A 224 -8.74 -2.97 8.98
N ALA A 225 -8.53 -1.77 8.47
CA ALA A 225 -7.85 -1.51 7.23
C ALA A 225 -6.41 -1.09 7.50
N SER A 226 -5.43 -1.56 6.71
CA SER A 226 -4.03 -1.15 6.81
C SER A 226 -3.45 -0.77 5.46
N ASN A 227 -2.66 0.28 5.42
CA ASN A 227 -1.85 0.69 4.28
C ASN A 227 -0.61 1.47 4.74
N ALA A 228 0.22 1.92 3.81
CA ALA A 228 1.45 2.63 4.14
C ALA A 228 1.29 3.93 4.96
N SER A 229 0.06 4.41 5.16
CA SER A 229 -0.20 5.57 6.02
C SER A 229 -0.75 5.21 7.41
N GLY A 230 -0.71 3.93 7.79
CA GLY A 230 -1.16 3.44 9.09
C GLY A 230 -2.31 2.45 8.97
N PHE A 231 -3.04 2.27 10.07
CA PHE A 231 -4.27 1.49 10.12
C PHE A 231 -5.45 2.34 10.59
N GLN A 232 -6.65 1.84 10.41
CA GLN A 232 -7.89 2.42 10.92
C GLN A 232 -8.97 1.34 11.07
N ALA A 233 -9.88 1.53 12.01
CA ALA A 233 -10.97 0.59 12.21
C ALA A 233 -11.88 0.52 10.99
N VAL A 234 -12.40 -0.67 10.68
CA VAL A 234 -13.51 -0.88 9.74
C VAL A 234 -14.73 -1.22 10.58
N THR A 235 -15.75 -0.37 10.56
CA THR A 235 -16.95 -0.54 11.38
C THR A 235 -18.14 -1.12 10.62
N ALA A 236 -18.06 -1.18 9.29
CA ALA A 236 -19.07 -1.88 8.50
C ALA A 236 -18.48 -2.39 7.18
N ILE A 237 -18.92 -3.58 6.78
CA ILE A 237 -18.74 -4.17 5.45
C ILE A 237 -20.13 -4.63 4.99
N ASP A 238 -20.73 -3.95 4.04
CA ASP A 238 -22.12 -4.15 3.60
C ASP A 238 -23.10 -4.20 4.79
N GLN A 239 -23.69 -5.35 5.10
CA GLN A 239 -24.64 -5.54 6.21
C GLN A 239 -23.96 -5.94 7.53
N ALA A 240 -22.71 -6.38 7.50
CA ALA A 240 -21.95 -6.69 8.71
C ALA A 240 -21.44 -5.41 9.36
N SER A 241 -21.53 -5.30 10.70
CA SER A 241 -21.07 -4.12 11.42
C SER A 241 -20.48 -4.47 12.78
N TRP A 242 -19.53 -3.66 13.22
CA TRP A 242 -18.83 -3.78 14.50
C TRP A 242 -18.63 -2.41 15.14
N PRO A 243 -18.57 -2.34 16.49
CA PRO A 243 -18.04 -1.16 17.16
C PRO A 243 -16.52 -1.03 16.88
N VAL A 244 -15.97 0.14 17.14
CA VAL A 244 -14.52 0.31 17.22
C VAL A 244 -14.01 -0.47 18.43
N ASP A 245 -13.05 -1.36 18.20
CA ASP A 245 -12.44 -2.16 19.27
C ASP A 245 -11.14 -1.49 19.74
N ALA A 246 -11.15 -0.93 20.94
CA ALA A 246 -9.99 -0.26 21.54
C ALA A 246 -8.87 -1.27 21.90
N THR A 247 -9.22 -2.51 22.21
CA THR A 247 -8.26 -3.57 22.53
C THR A 247 -7.45 -3.93 21.28
N LEU A 248 -8.15 -4.16 20.16
CA LEU A 248 -7.49 -4.40 18.88
C LEU A 248 -6.64 -3.20 18.45
N SER A 249 -7.17 -1.97 18.56
CA SER A 249 -6.41 -0.76 18.20
C SER A 249 -5.11 -0.65 18.99
N GLY A 250 -5.16 -0.80 20.31
CA GLY A 250 -3.97 -0.78 21.17
C GLY A 250 -3.01 -1.95 20.90
N LEU A 251 -3.52 -3.09 20.45
CA LEU A 251 -2.70 -4.23 20.04
C LEU A 251 -1.92 -3.92 18.75
N LEU A 252 -2.58 -3.34 17.75
CA LEU A 252 -1.96 -2.96 16.48
C LEU A 252 -0.91 -1.85 16.68
N GLU A 253 -1.17 -0.88 17.55
CA GLU A 253 -0.19 0.16 17.93
C GLU A 253 1.06 -0.45 18.56
N ARG A 254 0.90 -1.37 19.53
CA ARG A 254 2.02 -2.07 20.14
C ARG A 254 2.79 -2.91 19.12
N ALA A 255 2.10 -3.60 18.22
CA ALA A 255 2.73 -4.38 17.17
C ALA A 255 3.62 -3.51 16.27
N LEU A 256 3.11 -2.38 15.83
CA LEU A 256 3.88 -1.42 15.01
C LEU A 256 5.03 -0.78 15.80
N ALA A 257 4.87 -0.54 17.11
CA ALA A 257 5.93 0.01 17.94
C ALA A 257 7.14 -0.94 18.10
N THR A 258 6.99 -2.25 17.84
CA THR A 258 8.13 -3.18 17.79
C THR A 258 8.98 -3.04 16.54
N GLN A 259 8.45 -2.38 15.50
CA GLN A 259 9.13 -2.31 14.21
C GLN A 259 10.12 -1.15 14.18
N PRO A 260 11.35 -1.39 13.71
CA PRO A 260 12.38 -0.34 13.69
C PRO A 260 12.07 0.74 12.65
N TRP A 261 12.62 1.93 12.91
CA TRP A 261 12.66 3.02 11.96
C TRP A 261 14.03 3.04 11.27
N ASP A 262 14.03 2.91 9.95
CA ASP A 262 15.22 3.00 9.10
C ASP A 262 15.50 4.45 8.74
N ALA A 263 16.63 5.00 9.18
CA ALA A 263 17.04 6.35 8.83
C ALA A 263 17.37 6.45 7.33
N LEU A 264 16.89 7.52 6.70
CA LEU A 264 17.16 7.86 5.29
C LEU A 264 18.12 9.06 5.16
N GLY A 265 18.42 9.74 6.25
CA GLY A 265 19.23 10.97 6.27
C GLY A 265 20.63 10.79 6.81
#